data_8adb0a5ae7aa8aa08be97c2ff267a89b
#
_entry.id   8adb0a5ae7aa8aa08be97c2ff267a89b
#
_cell.length_a   1.000
_cell.length_b   1.000
_cell.length_c   1.000
_cell.angle_alpha   90.00
_cell.angle_beta   90.00
_cell.angle_gamma   90.00
#
_symmetry.space_group_name_H-M   'P 1'
#
loop_
_entity.id
_entity.type
_entity.pdbx_description
1 polymer ?
#
loop_
_entity_poly.entity_id
_entity_poly.type
_entity_poly.pdbx_seq_one_letter_code
_entity_poly.pdbx_strand_id
1 'polypeptide(L)'
;LAHVAATVRRALTERTGDVLAFLPGVREVDDVVSRLCESPSSDVDILPLHGRLSAGAQDAALAPSPPGRRRVVVATNVAESSLTVPGVRVVVDATLTRRPHLDVAHGMSGLVTVGESRSAGIQRAGRAGREGPGAVYRCCSPVDWARAPQAPVPEILSADLTRAALELAVWGAPGGAGLSWIDPPPAPAMEAAHRTLMRLGLLEGEAGMSSTADDGDGSRGSGGPGGSGYTDGPGGSDGPSSASPSTTALGRAVARIPAEVRQARALLTAGGTVGVRR
;
A
#
# COMPACT_ATOMS: atom_id res chain seq x y z
N LEU A 1 -14.57 -3.96 -17.17
CA LEU A 1 -13.55 -3.65 -18.16
C LEU A 1 -14.18 -3.29 -19.52
N ALA A 2 -15.23 -4.01 -19.99
CA ALA A 2 -15.94 -3.66 -21.24
C ALA A 2 -16.42 -2.20 -21.26
N HIS A 3 -16.93 -1.68 -20.13
CA HIS A 3 -17.34 -0.28 -20.00
C HIS A 3 -16.16 0.69 -20.19
N VAL A 4 -14.97 0.37 -19.66
CA VAL A 4 -13.77 1.22 -19.85
C VAL A 4 -13.38 1.24 -21.33
N ALA A 5 -13.32 0.09 -21.99
CA ALA A 5 -13.00 0.02 -23.43
C ALA A 5 -14.02 0.79 -24.28
N ALA A 6 -15.32 0.68 -23.97
CA ALA A 6 -16.37 1.46 -24.64
C ALA A 6 -16.19 2.97 -24.42
N THR A 7 -15.82 3.37 -23.19
CA THR A 7 -15.57 4.78 -22.85
C THR A 7 -14.34 5.31 -23.59
N VAL A 8 -13.27 4.51 -23.74
CA VAL A 8 -12.09 4.88 -24.54
C VAL A 8 -12.49 5.11 -26.01
N ARG A 9 -13.27 4.19 -26.61
CA ARG A 9 -13.76 4.37 -28.00
C ARG A 9 -14.60 5.62 -28.15
N ARG A 10 -15.51 5.88 -27.22
CA ARG A 10 -16.31 7.11 -27.17
C ARG A 10 -15.41 8.34 -27.07
N ALA A 11 -14.40 8.34 -26.20
CA ALA A 11 -13.46 9.43 -26.04
C ALA A 11 -12.67 9.72 -27.33
N LEU A 12 -12.28 8.67 -28.07
CA LEU A 12 -11.63 8.80 -29.38
C LEU A 12 -12.52 9.47 -30.42
N THR A 13 -13.83 9.26 -30.38
CA THR A 13 -14.77 9.91 -31.33
C THR A 13 -15.14 11.33 -30.93
N GLU A 14 -15.23 11.62 -29.63
CA GLU A 14 -15.69 12.93 -29.12
C GLU A 14 -14.55 13.95 -28.95
N ARG A 15 -13.30 13.49 -28.86
CA ARG A 15 -12.14 14.34 -28.50
C ARG A 15 -10.95 14.08 -29.42
N THR A 16 -10.05 15.05 -29.46
CA THR A 16 -8.76 14.97 -30.16
C THR A 16 -7.61 14.74 -29.16
N GLY A 17 -6.42 14.40 -29.66
CA GLY A 17 -5.23 14.11 -28.86
C GLY A 17 -5.19 12.65 -28.35
N ASP A 18 -4.13 12.34 -27.64
CA ASP A 18 -3.92 10.99 -27.07
C ASP A 18 -4.80 10.74 -25.87
N VAL A 19 -5.13 9.48 -25.63
CA VAL A 19 -5.95 9.02 -24.52
C VAL A 19 -5.06 8.26 -23.53
N LEU A 20 -5.16 8.57 -22.23
CA LEU A 20 -4.57 7.81 -21.14
C LEU A 20 -5.67 7.17 -20.31
N ALA A 21 -5.72 5.83 -20.32
CA ALA A 21 -6.71 5.07 -19.57
C ALA A 21 -6.08 4.47 -18.30
N PHE A 22 -6.64 4.78 -17.12
CA PHE A 22 -6.17 4.25 -15.83
C PHE A 22 -6.96 3.04 -15.39
N LEU A 23 -6.24 1.97 -15.00
CA LEU A 23 -6.77 0.69 -14.54
C LEU A 23 -6.07 0.22 -13.25
N PRO A 24 -6.73 -0.59 -12.42
CA PRO A 24 -6.18 -0.95 -11.11
C PRO A 24 -5.01 -1.94 -11.17
N GLY A 25 -4.82 -2.67 -12.27
CA GLY A 25 -3.77 -3.69 -12.33
C GLY A 25 -3.46 -4.16 -13.74
N VAL A 26 -2.38 -4.95 -13.85
CA VAL A 26 -1.83 -5.43 -15.13
C VAL A 26 -2.84 -6.27 -15.90
N ARG A 27 -3.56 -7.20 -15.24
CA ARG A 27 -4.56 -8.05 -15.89
C ARG A 27 -5.69 -7.23 -16.50
N GLU A 28 -6.12 -6.19 -15.82
CA GLU A 28 -7.16 -5.28 -16.30
C GLU A 28 -6.64 -4.42 -17.47
N VAL A 29 -5.36 -4.04 -17.46
CA VAL A 29 -4.70 -3.36 -18.58
C VAL A 29 -4.71 -4.28 -19.80
N ASP A 30 -4.23 -5.53 -19.67
CA ASP A 30 -4.15 -6.50 -20.76
C ASP A 30 -5.55 -6.81 -21.36
N ASP A 31 -6.58 -6.96 -20.51
CA ASP A 31 -7.96 -7.20 -20.95
C ASP A 31 -8.52 -6.00 -21.75
N VAL A 32 -8.30 -4.77 -21.27
CA VAL A 32 -8.77 -3.57 -21.99
C VAL A 32 -8.01 -3.38 -23.29
N VAL A 33 -6.68 -3.61 -23.34
CA VAL A 33 -5.89 -3.59 -24.55
C VAL A 33 -6.44 -4.60 -25.56
N SER A 34 -6.66 -5.85 -25.14
CA SER A 34 -7.23 -6.89 -26.00
C SER A 34 -8.56 -6.48 -26.61
N ARG A 35 -9.49 -5.96 -25.79
CA ARG A 35 -10.80 -5.48 -26.24
C ARG A 35 -10.71 -4.31 -27.22
N LEU A 36 -9.76 -3.42 -27.03
CA LEU A 36 -9.55 -2.29 -27.94
C LEU A 36 -8.99 -2.78 -29.29
N CYS A 37 -8.12 -3.80 -29.28
CA CYS A 37 -7.54 -4.42 -30.46
C CYS A 37 -8.51 -5.30 -31.26
N GLU A 38 -9.65 -5.73 -30.70
CA GLU A 38 -10.71 -6.44 -31.45
C GLU A 38 -11.31 -5.61 -32.61
N SER A 39 -11.29 -4.27 -32.48
CA SER A 39 -11.80 -3.36 -33.51
C SER A 39 -10.84 -2.17 -33.63
N PRO A 40 -9.66 -2.37 -34.19
CA PRO A 40 -8.63 -1.34 -34.25
C PRO A 40 -9.00 -0.26 -35.26
N SER A 41 -8.74 1.00 -34.94
CA SER A 41 -8.69 2.09 -35.89
C SER A 41 -7.31 2.14 -36.53
N SER A 42 -7.22 2.35 -37.83
CA SER A 42 -5.94 2.34 -38.58
C SER A 42 -4.96 3.46 -38.14
N ASP A 43 -5.48 4.50 -37.55
CA ASP A 43 -4.78 5.71 -37.11
C ASP A 43 -4.53 5.81 -35.58
N VAL A 44 -4.85 4.73 -34.82
CA VAL A 44 -4.71 4.70 -33.36
C VAL A 44 -3.80 3.55 -32.93
N ASP A 45 -2.74 3.87 -32.21
CA ASP A 45 -1.87 2.89 -31.55
C ASP A 45 -2.34 2.64 -30.12
N ILE A 46 -2.48 1.35 -29.75
CA ILE A 46 -2.91 0.94 -28.41
C ILE A 46 -1.71 0.34 -27.67
N LEU A 47 -1.29 0.97 -26.57
CA LEU A 47 -0.06 0.65 -25.87
C LEU A 47 -0.35 0.40 -24.38
N PRO A 48 0.06 -0.75 -23.81
CA PRO A 48 0.04 -0.97 -22.38
C PRO A 48 1.15 -0.17 -21.68
N LEU A 49 0.94 0.23 -20.42
CA LEU A 49 1.96 0.86 -19.59
C LEU A 49 1.85 0.41 -18.11
N HIS A 50 2.79 -0.43 -17.70
CA HIS A 50 2.87 -0.93 -16.31
C HIS A 50 4.29 -1.38 -15.96
N GLY A 51 4.61 -1.51 -14.67
CA GLY A 51 5.96 -1.80 -14.17
C GLY A 51 6.52 -3.20 -14.52
N ARG A 52 5.72 -4.10 -15.13
CA ARG A 52 6.21 -5.42 -15.58
C ARG A 52 6.68 -5.45 -17.03
N LEU A 53 6.50 -4.36 -17.77
CA LEU A 53 7.00 -4.26 -19.14
C LEU A 53 8.52 -4.12 -19.16
N SER A 54 9.14 -4.53 -20.26
CA SER A 54 10.54 -4.22 -20.52
C SER A 54 10.74 -2.70 -20.63
N ALA A 55 11.94 -2.21 -20.36
CA ALA A 55 12.27 -0.79 -20.48
C ALA A 55 11.91 -0.25 -21.87
N GLY A 56 12.28 -0.97 -22.96
CA GLY A 56 11.96 -0.55 -24.32
C GLY A 56 10.45 -0.46 -24.61
N ALA A 57 9.62 -1.34 -24.01
CA ALA A 57 8.17 -1.26 -24.16
C ALA A 57 7.59 -0.07 -23.38
N GLN A 58 8.15 0.26 -22.21
CA GLN A 58 7.78 1.44 -21.45
C GLN A 58 8.18 2.71 -22.20
N ASP A 59 9.38 2.77 -22.76
CA ASP A 59 9.87 3.89 -23.57
C ASP A 59 8.99 4.11 -24.80
N ALA A 60 8.56 3.05 -25.49
CA ALA A 60 7.64 3.15 -26.61
C ALA A 60 6.27 3.73 -26.20
N ALA A 61 5.75 3.36 -25.04
CA ALA A 61 4.51 3.93 -24.52
C ALA A 61 4.66 5.41 -24.08
N LEU A 62 5.87 5.84 -23.76
CA LEU A 62 6.17 7.22 -23.34
C LEU A 62 6.65 8.11 -24.49
N ALA A 63 7.04 7.54 -25.63
CA ALA A 63 7.46 8.31 -26.79
C ALA A 63 6.29 9.16 -27.36
N PRO A 64 6.53 10.33 -27.94
CA PRO A 64 5.50 11.14 -28.60
C PRO A 64 4.83 10.36 -29.76
N SER A 65 3.55 10.63 -30.02
CA SER A 65 2.85 10.06 -31.18
C SER A 65 3.45 10.55 -32.49
N PRO A 66 3.61 9.68 -33.48
CA PRO A 66 3.98 10.11 -34.81
C PRO A 66 2.94 11.09 -35.41
N PRO A 67 3.34 12.01 -36.30
CA PRO A 67 2.40 12.91 -36.98
C PRO A 67 1.25 12.14 -37.66
N GLY A 68 0.03 12.60 -37.45
CA GLY A 68 -1.17 11.99 -38.05
C GLY A 68 -1.66 10.71 -37.35
N ARG A 69 -1.01 10.25 -36.30
CA ARG A 69 -1.46 9.11 -35.47
C ARG A 69 -1.82 9.57 -34.08
N ARG A 70 -2.71 8.80 -33.43
CA ARG A 70 -3.10 9.00 -32.04
C ARG A 70 -2.72 7.76 -31.24
N ARG A 71 -2.59 7.90 -29.94
CA ARG A 71 -2.34 6.78 -29.03
C ARG A 71 -3.44 6.65 -27.99
N VAL A 72 -3.66 5.40 -27.61
CA VAL A 72 -4.33 5.04 -26.35
C VAL A 72 -3.30 4.34 -25.48
N VAL A 73 -2.85 5.01 -24.42
CA VAL A 73 -1.99 4.40 -23.41
C VAL A 73 -2.87 3.85 -22.30
N VAL A 74 -2.88 2.54 -22.13
CA VAL A 74 -3.66 1.85 -21.07
C VAL A 74 -2.72 1.53 -19.93
N ALA A 75 -2.87 2.23 -18.80
CA ALA A 75 -1.87 2.25 -17.74
C ALA A 75 -2.41 1.84 -16.36
N THR A 76 -1.52 1.32 -15.52
CA THR A 76 -1.74 1.28 -14.07
C THR A 76 -1.41 2.65 -13.45
N ASN A 77 -1.46 2.75 -12.11
CA ASN A 77 -1.08 3.96 -11.36
C ASN A 77 0.37 4.44 -11.60
N VAL A 78 1.21 3.68 -12.31
CA VAL A 78 2.57 4.10 -12.69
C VAL A 78 2.57 5.42 -13.46
N ALA A 79 1.52 5.71 -14.24
CA ALA A 79 1.35 6.95 -14.97
C ALA A 79 0.66 8.07 -14.15
N GLU A 80 0.34 7.82 -12.88
CA GLU A 80 -0.37 8.79 -12.04
C GLU A 80 0.52 9.95 -11.57
N SER A 81 1.73 9.65 -11.08
CA SER A 81 2.65 10.66 -10.53
C SER A 81 4.02 10.66 -11.20
N SER A 82 4.59 9.51 -11.48
CA SER A 82 6.02 9.33 -11.78
C SER A 82 6.39 9.53 -13.25
N LEU A 83 5.46 9.32 -14.19
CA LEU A 83 5.75 9.37 -15.61
C LEU A 83 4.91 10.44 -16.31
N THR A 84 5.51 11.12 -17.27
CA THR A 84 4.80 12.04 -18.17
C THR A 84 4.59 11.37 -19.51
N VAL A 85 3.33 11.28 -19.94
CA VAL A 85 2.95 10.77 -21.27
C VAL A 85 2.64 12.00 -22.14
N PRO A 86 3.50 12.34 -23.11
CA PRO A 86 3.28 13.52 -23.97
C PRO A 86 2.03 13.36 -24.84
N GLY A 87 1.41 14.46 -25.25
CA GLY A 87 0.28 14.46 -26.17
C GLY A 87 -1.07 14.06 -25.57
N VAL A 88 -1.12 13.67 -24.28
CA VAL A 88 -2.37 13.29 -23.62
C VAL A 88 -3.29 14.48 -23.45
N ARG A 89 -4.50 14.38 -24.04
CA ARG A 89 -5.59 15.35 -23.94
C ARG A 89 -6.83 14.75 -23.28
N VAL A 90 -6.91 13.44 -23.20
CA VAL A 90 -8.06 12.74 -22.63
C VAL A 90 -7.59 11.73 -21.60
N VAL A 91 -8.23 11.75 -20.43
CA VAL A 91 -8.08 10.72 -19.42
C VAL A 91 -9.38 9.92 -19.33
N VAL A 92 -9.27 8.59 -19.36
CA VAL A 92 -10.35 7.66 -19.01
C VAL A 92 -9.95 6.96 -17.72
N ASP A 93 -10.69 7.19 -16.65
CA ASP A 93 -10.36 6.69 -15.32
C ASP A 93 -11.36 5.62 -14.88
N ALA A 94 -10.89 4.39 -14.67
CA ALA A 94 -11.70 3.30 -14.13
C ALA A 94 -12.21 3.59 -12.71
N THR A 95 -11.66 4.62 -12.03
CA THR A 95 -11.95 4.98 -10.63
C THR A 95 -11.72 3.86 -9.63
N LEU A 96 -10.79 2.98 -9.96
CA LEU A 96 -10.38 1.83 -9.16
C LEU A 96 -8.88 1.87 -8.90
N THR A 97 -8.49 1.36 -7.74
CA THR A 97 -7.09 1.19 -7.35
C THR A 97 -6.87 -0.14 -6.63
N ARG A 98 -5.63 -0.61 -6.56
CA ARG A 98 -5.25 -1.76 -5.72
C ARG A 98 -4.59 -1.26 -4.46
N ARG A 99 -4.99 -1.85 -3.34
CA ARG A 99 -4.46 -1.52 -2.02
C ARG A 99 -4.01 -2.80 -1.31
N PRO A 100 -2.87 -2.75 -0.58
CA PRO A 100 -2.49 -3.83 0.31
C PRO A 100 -3.57 -4.12 1.34
N HIS A 101 -3.79 -5.38 1.62
CA HIS A 101 -4.73 -5.87 2.62
C HIS A 101 -4.14 -7.07 3.33
N LEU A 102 -4.17 -7.05 4.66
CA LEU A 102 -3.79 -8.19 5.48
C LEU A 102 -5.05 -9.00 5.84
N ASP A 103 -5.12 -10.22 5.36
CA ASP A 103 -6.06 -11.21 5.89
C ASP A 103 -5.52 -11.75 7.22
N VAL A 104 -6.01 -11.20 8.31
CA VAL A 104 -5.56 -11.54 9.66
C VAL A 104 -5.87 -13.00 10.01
N ALA A 105 -6.99 -13.55 9.51
CA ALA A 105 -7.41 -14.92 9.81
C ALA A 105 -6.43 -15.96 9.21
N HIS A 106 -5.95 -15.71 8.01
CA HIS A 106 -5.01 -16.60 7.31
C HIS A 106 -3.55 -16.13 7.42
N GLY A 107 -3.30 -14.94 7.99
CA GLY A 107 -1.96 -14.33 8.07
C GLY A 107 -1.31 -14.14 6.70
N MET A 108 -2.10 -13.82 5.69
CA MET A 108 -1.66 -13.64 4.32
C MET A 108 -1.87 -12.19 3.88
N SER A 109 -0.84 -11.61 3.28
CA SER A 109 -0.93 -10.30 2.64
C SER A 109 -1.36 -10.45 1.19
N GLY A 110 -2.25 -9.59 0.72
CA GLY A 110 -2.74 -9.58 -0.64
C GLY A 110 -3.05 -8.18 -1.14
N LEU A 111 -3.52 -8.08 -2.38
CA LEU A 111 -4.01 -6.83 -2.95
C LEU A 111 -5.52 -6.94 -3.19
N VAL A 112 -6.27 -5.98 -2.69
CA VAL A 112 -7.70 -5.83 -2.97
C VAL A 112 -7.94 -4.67 -3.90
N THR A 113 -8.89 -4.82 -4.83
CA THR A 113 -9.34 -3.72 -5.69
C THR A 113 -10.44 -2.95 -4.96
N VAL A 114 -10.25 -1.66 -4.83
CA VAL A 114 -11.17 -0.75 -4.13
C VAL A 114 -11.46 0.48 -4.99
N GLY A 115 -12.49 1.23 -4.63
CA GLY A 115 -12.74 2.55 -5.20
C GLY A 115 -11.58 3.49 -4.91
N GLU A 116 -11.28 4.34 -5.88
CA GLU A 116 -10.22 5.31 -5.77
C GLU A 116 -10.63 6.52 -4.93
N SER A 117 -9.65 7.21 -4.35
CA SER A 117 -9.89 8.48 -3.66
C SER A 117 -10.08 9.63 -4.65
N ARG A 118 -10.78 10.67 -4.19
CA ARG A 118 -11.01 11.88 -4.99
C ARG A 118 -9.69 12.60 -5.34
N SER A 119 -8.75 12.66 -4.40
CA SER A 119 -7.46 13.30 -4.63
C SER A 119 -6.64 12.60 -5.72
N ALA A 120 -6.60 11.26 -5.72
CA ALA A 120 -5.90 10.49 -6.74
C ALA A 120 -6.61 10.64 -8.11
N GLY A 121 -7.94 10.55 -8.17
CA GLY A 121 -8.67 10.79 -9.42
C GLY A 121 -8.56 12.24 -9.94
N ILE A 122 -8.33 13.24 -9.09
CA ILE A 122 -7.98 14.60 -9.50
C ILE A 122 -6.56 14.62 -10.09
N GLN A 123 -5.60 13.93 -9.51
CA GLN A 123 -4.23 13.83 -10.05
C GLN A 123 -4.23 13.18 -11.43
N ARG A 124 -4.98 12.06 -11.60
CA ARG A 124 -5.16 11.41 -12.91
C ARG A 124 -5.80 12.34 -13.92
N ALA A 125 -6.87 13.04 -13.55
CA ALA A 125 -7.53 14.02 -14.42
C ALA A 125 -6.57 15.12 -14.87
N GLY A 126 -5.67 15.57 -13.99
CA GLY A 126 -4.64 16.56 -14.28
C GLY A 126 -3.67 16.14 -15.38
N ARG A 127 -3.57 14.86 -15.71
CA ARG A 127 -2.74 14.37 -16.82
C ARG A 127 -3.25 14.84 -18.18
N ALA A 128 -4.57 14.98 -18.35
CA ALA A 128 -5.17 15.52 -19.58
C ALA A 128 -4.90 17.02 -19.78
N GLY A 129 -4.68 17.76 -18.68
CA GLY A 129 -4.54 19.22 -18.70
C GLY A 129 -3.11 19.75 -18.76
N ARG A 130 -2.07 18.88 -18.86
CA ARG A 130 -0.67 19.35 -18.77
C ARG A 130 -0.22 20.23 -19.93
N GLU A 131 -0.61 19.91 -21.13
CA GLU A 131 -0.15 20.60 -22.34
C GLU A 131 -1.22 21.50 -22.95
N GLY A 132 -2.40 21.64 -22.32
CA GLY A 132 -3.52 22.49 -22.73
C GLY A 132 -4.86 21.91 -22.29
N PRO A 133 -6.00 22.48 -22.74
CA PRO A 133 -7.32 22.01 -22.35
C PRO A 133 -7.52 20.52 -22.65
N GLY A 134 -7.99 19.77 -21.66
CA GLY A 134 -8.23 18.34 -21.77
C GLY A 134 -9.59 17.94 -21.22
N ALA A 135 -9.90 16.64 -21.33
CA ALA A 135 -11.15 16.06 -20.83
C ALA A 135 -10.87 14.82 -19.96
N VAL A 136 -11.75 14.56 -19.00
CA VAL A 136 -11.74 13.35 -18.18
C VAL A 136 -13.08 12.64 -18.25
N TYR A 137 -13.03 11.31 -18.45
CA TYR A 137 -14.16 10.39 -18.39
C TYR A 137 -13.96 9.48 -17.18
N ARG A 138 -14.81 9.62 -16.16
CA ARG A 138 -14.80 8.72 -15.00
C ARG A 138 -15.79 7.58 -15.21
N CYS A 139 -15.32 6.35 -15.07
CA CYS A 139 -16.14 5.14 -15.25
C CYS A 139 -16.93 4.78 -13.98
N CYS A 140 -17.46 5.77 -13.28
CA CYS A 140 -18.33 5.62 -12.12
C CYS A 140 -19.51 6.59 -12.20
N SER A 141 -20.54 6.38 -11.37
CA SER A 141 -21.64 7.32 -11.27
C SER A 141 -21.22 8.61 -10.55
N PRO A 142 -21.90 9.75 -10.79
CA PRO A 142 -21.67 10.98 -10.01
C PRO A 142 -21.88 10.77 -8.50
N VAL A 143 -22.78 9.87 -8.12
CA VAL A 143 -23.05 9.56 -6.71
C VAL A 143 -21.89 8.80 -6.09
N ASP A 144 -21.32 7.81 -6.78
CA ASP A 144 -20.15 7.05 -6.31
C ASP A 144 -18.93 7.95 -6.19
N TRP A 145 -18.73 8.83 -7.16
CA TRP A 145 -17.67 9.84 -7.11
C TRP A 145 -17.82 10.78 -5.91
N ALA A 146 -19.02 11.25 -5.64
CA ALA A 146 -19.30 12.14 -4.49
C ALA A 146 -19.05 11.44 -3.14
N ARG A 147 -19.25 10.12 -3.06
CA ARG A 147 -19.03 9.30 -1.86
C ARG A 147 -17.58 8.81 -1.73
N ALA A 148 -16.76 8.95 -2.76
CA ALA A 148 -15.38 8.51 -2.71
C ALA A 148 -14.60 9.22 -1.60
N PRO A 149 -13.68 8.53 -0.90
CA PRO A 149 -12.83 9.13 0.13
C PRO A 149 -12.07 10.33 -0.41
N GLN A 150 -11.84 11.34 0.43
CA GLN A 150 -11.11 12.54 0.01
C GLN A 150 -9.66 12.22 -0.37
N ALA A 151 -8.99 11.40 0.42
CA ALA A 151 -7.61 10.97 0.23
C ALA A 151 -7.47 9.46 0.38
N PRO A 152 -6.40 8.84 -0.15
CA PRO A 152 -6.12 7.43 0.09
C PRO A 152 -5.81 7.20 1.56
N VAL A 153 -6.20 6.04 2.08
CA VAL A 153 -5.79 5.63 3.43
C VAL A 153 -4.29 5.36 3.40
N PRO A 154 -3.50 5.92 4.33
CA PRO A 154 -2.08 5.62 4.46
C PRO A 154 -1.82 4.11 4.55
N GLU A 155 -0.81 3.63 3.84
CA GLU A 155 -0.52 2.19 3.75
C GLU A 155 -0.20 1.59 5.12
N ILE A 156 0.48 2.34 5.98
CA ILE A 156 0.81 1.94 7.35
C ILE A 156 -0.41 1.54 8.20
N LEU A 157 -1.60 2.04 7.86
CA LEU A 157 -2.85 1.73 8.57
C LEU A 157 -3.51 0.43 8.08
N SER A 158 -3.07 -0.17 6.98
CA SER A 158 -3.75 -1.31 6.35
C SER A 158 -2.83 -2.45 5.90
N ALA A 159 -1.51 -2.23 5.82
CA ALA A 159 -0.53 -3.23 5.43
C ALA A 159 -0.13 -4.16 6.58
N ASP A 160 0.49 -5.28 6.25
CA ASP A 160 1.20 -6.12 7.22
C ASP A 160 2.46 -5.39 7.70
N LEU A 161 2.53 -5.11 9.00
CA LEU A 161 3.64 -4.40 9.60
C LEU A 161 4.80 -5.31 10.04
N THR A 162 4.75 -6.63 9.78
CA THR A 162 5.76 -7.58 10.25
C THR A 162 7.16 -7.22 9.75
N ARG A 163 7.28 -6.82 8.47
CA ARG A 163 8.55 -6.40 7.89
C ARG A 163 9.04 -5.08 8.50
N ALA A 164 8.18 -4.09 8.60
CA ALA A 164 8.49 -2.80 9.19
C ALA A 164 8.90 -2.93 10.67
N ALA A 165 8.19 -3.75 11.45
CA ALA A 165 8.52 -4.03 12.84
C ALA A 165 9.92 -4.67 13.00
N LEU A 166 10.30 -5.61 12.10
CA LEU A 166 11.64 -6.20 12.09
C LEU A 166 12.71 -5.15 11.78
N GLU A 167 12.49 -4.33 10.77
CA GLU A 167 13.44 -3.29 10.38
C GLU A 167 13.62 -2.23 11.47
N LEU A 168 12.53 -1.79 12.10
CA LEU A 168 12.57 -0.89 13.25
C LEU A 168 13.35 -1.48 14.42
N ALA A 169 13.16 -2.75 14.72
CA ALA A 169 13.90 -3.43 15.77
C ALA A 169 15.40 -3.56 15.44
N VAL A 170 15.76 -3.86 14.19
CA VAL A 170 17.16 -3.89 13.72
C VAL A 170 17.78 -2.51 13.76
N TRP A 171 17.03 -1.46 13.48
CA TRP A 171 17.45 -0.07 13.57
C TRP A 171 17.72 0.38 15.02
N GLY A 172 17.17 -0.31 16.01
CA GLY A 172 17.27 0.06 17.42
C GLY A 172 16.08 0.88 17.94
N ALA A 173 15.00 0.99 17.18
CA ALA A 173 13.76 1.66 17.55
C ALA A 173 12.57 0.69 17.49
N PRO A 174 12.55 -0.37 18.32
CA PRO A 174 11.48 -1.37 18.28
C PRO A 174 10.12 -0.70 18.47
N GLY A 175 9.15 -1.08 17.65
CA GLY A 175 7.82 -0.45 17.63
C GLY A 175 7.81 1.00 17.13
N GLY A 176 8.95 1.53 16.70
CA GLY A 176 9.09 2.93 16.29
C GLY A 176 9.28 3.90 17.45
N ALA A 177 9.74 3.43 18.61
CA ALA A 177 10.00 4.27 19.77
C ALA A 177 10.97 5.40 19.44
N GLY A 178 10.63 6.62 19.84
CA GLY A 178 11.44 7.82 19.61
C GLY A 178 11.40 8.37 18.17
N LEU A 179 10.64 7.74 17.24
CA LEU A 179 10.45 8.25 15.88
C LEU A 179 9.25 9.20 15.80
N SER A 180 9.40 10.24 14.98
CA SER A 180 8.30 11.14 14.64
C SER A 180 7.55 10.59 13.43
N TRP A 181 6.29 10.20 13.63
CA TRP A 181 5.44 9.65 12.57
C TRP A 181 4.50 10.71 12.03
N ILE A 182 4.30 10.74 10.71
CA ILE A 182 3.20 11.50 10.10
C ILE A 182 1.87 10.80 10.45
N ASP A 183 1.81 9.48 10.18
CA ASP A 183 0.71 8.61 10.57
C ASP A 183 1.30 7.49 11.44
N PRO A 184 1.02 7.42 12.74
CA PRO A 184 1.56 6.37 13.59
C PRO A 184 0.97 5.00 13.23
N PRO A 185 1.77 3.92 13.29
CA PRO A 185 1.26 2.58 13.06
C PRO A 185 0.22 2.22 14.13
N PRO A 186 -0.89 1.52 13.75
CA PRO A 186 -1.88 1.07 14.72
C PRO A 186 -1.24 0.12 15.76
N ALA A 187 -1.40 0.42 17.04
CA ALA A 187 -0.82 -0.39 18.12
C ALA A 187 -1.18 -1.89 18.01
N PRO A 188 -2.44 -2.29 17.76
CA PRO A 188 -2.79 -3.70 17.60
C PRO A 188 -2.07 -4.39 16.42
N ALA A 189 -1.84 -3.67 15.32
CA ALA A 189 -1.14 -4.21 14.15
C ALA A 189 0.35 -4.38 14.44
N MET A 190 0.96 -3.42 15.14
CA MET A 190 2.36 -3.50 15.57
C MET A 190 2.58 -4.64 16.58
N GLU A 191 1.69 -4.80 17.54
CA GLU A 191 1.71 -5.92 18.49
C GLU A 191 1.56 -7.28 17.80
N ALA A 192 0.66 -7.40 16.82
CA ALA A 192 0.50 -8.61 16.02
C ALA A 192 1.77 -8.93 15.22
N ALA A 193 2.42 -7.91 14.66
CA ALA A 193 3.70 -8.01 13.98
C ALA A 193 4.80 -8.50 14.95
N HIS A 194 4.92 -7.91 16.14
CA HIS A 194 5.87 -8.35 17.16
C HIS A 194 5.64 -9.79 17.59
N ARG A 195 4.39 -10.18 17.90
CA ARG A 195 4.06 -11.59 18.22
C ARG A 195 4.45 -12.55 17.10
N THR A 196 4.28 -12.14 15.85
CA THR A 196 4.69 -12.95 14.70
C THR A 196 6.21 -13.10 14.64
N LEU A 197 6.97 -12.01 14.81
CA LEU A 197 8.43 -12.02 14.82
C LEU A 197 8.99 -12.88 15.97
N MET A 198 8.40 -12.80 17.17
CA MET A 198 8.75 -13.64 18.31
C MET A 198 8.54 -15.12 18.00
N ARG A 199 7.36 -15.50 17.46
CA ARG A 199 7.08 -16.90 17.06
C ARG A 199 8.03 -17.42 15.98
N LEU A 200 8.54 -16.53 15.12
CA LEU A 200 9.52 -16.86 14.12
C LEU A 200 10.96 -16.90 14.66
N GLY A 201 11.19 -16.56 15.93
CA GLY A 201 12.53 -16.49 16.54
C GLY A 201 13.39 -15.38 15.99
N LEU A 202 12.80 -14.30 15.51
CA LEU A 202 13.48 -13.14 14.91
C LEU A 202 13.68 -12.00 15.92
N LEU A 203 12.83 -11.96 16.95
CA LEU A 203 12.96 -11.10 18.12
C LEU A 203 13.02 -11.94 19.40
N GLU A 204 13.66 -11.39 20.43
CA GLU A 204 13.73 -11.91 21.81
C GLU A 204 13.26 -10.81 22.76
N GLY A 205 12.62 -11.18 23.88
CA GLY A 205 12.11 -10.28 24.91
C GLY A 205 10.73 -10.70 25.40
N GLU A 206 10.31 -10.24 26.55
CA GLU A 206 8.98 -10.54 27.07
C GLU A 206 7.91 -9.83 26.25
N ALA A 207 6.98 -10.62 25.69
CA ALA A 207 5.71 -10.08 25.22
C ALA A 207 4.95 -9.61 26.47
N GLY A 208 4.84 -8.31 26.69
CA GLY A 208 4.01 -7.76 27.74
C GLY A 208 2.57 -8.23 27.56
N MET A 209 2.23 -9.35 28.17
CA MET A 209 0.86 -9.80 28.34
C MET A 209 0.23 -9.04 29.48
N SER A 210 -0.24 -7.84 29.22
CA SER A 210 -1.26 -7.23 30.03
C SER A 210 -2.62 -7.80 29.62
N SER A 211 -2.92 -9.02 30.02
CA SER A 211 -4.31 -9.47 30.12
C SER A 211 -4.78 -9.22 31.53
N THR A 212 -5.28 -8.03 31.82
CA THR A 212 -6.18 -7.85 32.94
C THR A 212 -7.55 -8.40 32.53
N ALA A 213 -7.73 -9.70 32.72
CA ALA A 213 -9.06 -10.25 32.91
C ALA A 213 -9.51 -9.73 34.30
N ASP A 214 -10.39 -8.76 34.30
CA ASP A 214 -11.12 -8.29 35.46
C ASP A 214 -12.23 -9.30 35.75
N ASP A 215 -11.93 -10.28 36.61
CA ASP A 215 -12.97 -11.09 37.26
C ASP A 215 -13.43 -10.32 38.48
N GLY A 216 -14.58 -9.64 38.29
CA GLY A 216 -15.28 -9.00 39.38
C GLY A 216 -15.79 -10.02 40.39
N ASP A 217 -15.33 -9.91 41.62
CA ASP A 217 -16.07 -10.39 42.78
C ASP A 217 -16.33 -9.21 43.75
N GLY A 218 -17.61 -9.02 44.00
CA GLY A 218 -18.08 -7.97 44.88
C GLY A 218 -18.00 -8.35 46.35
N SER A 219 -17.41 -7.52 47.15
CA SER A 219 -17.80 -7.49 48.57
C SER A 219 -17.67 -6.06 49.15
N ARG A 220 -18.77 -5.65 49.75
CA ARG A 220 -19.00 -4.38 50.43
C ARG A 220 -18.19 -4.29 51.73
N GLY A 221 -17.60 -3.14 52.02
CA GLY A 221 -17.06 -2.80 53.34
C GLY A 221 -16.95 -1.31 53.53
N SER A 222 -17.78 -0.81 54.40
CA SER A 222 -17.95 0.58 54.84
C SER A 222 -16.82 1.08 55.77
N GLY A 223 -16.52 2.38 55.75
CA GLY A 223 -16.11 3.07 56.96
C GLY A 223 -14.96 4.05 56.89
N GLY A 224 -15.24 5.33 56.89
CA GLY A 224 -14.70 6.35 57.77
C GLY A 224 -13.40 7.13 57.43
N PRO A 225 -13.38 8.43 57.73
CA PRO A 225 -12.39 9.36 57.21
C PRO A 225 -11.29 9.72 58.23
N GLY A 226 -10.16 10.22 57.74
CA GLY A 226 -9.26 11.00 58.56
C GLY A 226 -7.77 10.88 58.25
N GLY A 227 -7.11 12.02 58.08
CA GLY A 227 -5.68 12.14 58.35
C GLY A 227 -4.82 12.72 57.23
N SER A 228 -4.62 14.03 57.30
CA SER A 228 -3.58 14.79 56.60
C SER A 228 -2.18 14.37 57.06
N GLY A 229 -1.22 14.32 56.14
CA GLY A 229 0.19 14.18 56.43
C GLY A 229 1.04 14.40 55.20
N TYR A 230 1.54 15.62 55.03
CA TYR A 230 2.64 15.95 54.13
C TYR A 230 3.92 15.31 54.64
N THR A 231 4.65 14.58 53.81
CA THR A 231 6.11 14.44 53.91
C THR A 231 6.70 14.32 52.54
N ASP A 232 7.51 15.32 52.19
CA ASP A 232 8.46 15.30 51.07
C ASP A 232 9.49 14.18 51.26
N GLY A 233 9.76 13.45 50.12
CA GLY A 233 10.91 12.57 50.02
C GLY A 233 11.12 12.21 48.53
N PRO A 234 12.33 12.45 47.96
CA PRO A 234 12.61 12.05 46.57
C PRO A 234 12.92 10.55 46.54
N GLY A 235 11.89 9.76 46.29
CA GLY A 235 12.01 8.32 46.10
C GLY A 235 11.93 8.02 44.61
N GLY A 236 13.06 7.64 44.00
CA GLY A 236 13.11 7.09 42.68
C GLY A 236 12.26 5.81 42.62
N SER A 237 11.22 5.83 41.84
CA SER A 237 10.48 4.63 41.43
C SER A 237 11.09 4.12 40.12
N ASP A 238 12.06 3.23 40.25
CA ASP A 238 12.37 2.28 39.17
C ASP A 238 11.14 1.39 38.97
N GLY A 239 10.23 1.83 38.12
CA GLY A 239 9.19 0.96 37.57
C GLY A 239 9.86 -0.12 36.75
N PRO A 240 9.27 -1.34 36.64
CA PRO A 240 9.86 -2.42 35.87
C PRO A 240 10.07 -1.93 34.44
N SER A 241 11.34 -1.80 34.04
CA SER A 241 11.77 -1.54 32.69
C SER A 241 11.29 -2.73 31.85
N SER A 242 10.16 -2.59 31.16
CA SER A 242 9.76 -3.55 30.15
C SER A 242 10.85 -3.59 29.10
N ALA A 243 11.67 -4.61 29.14
CA ALA A 243 12.79 -4.80 28.22
C ALA A 243 12.24 -4.75 26.79
N SER A 244 12.63 -3.73 26.05
CA SER A 244 12.24 -3.60 24.64
C SER A 244 12.73 -4.83 23.87
N PRO A 245 11.92 -5.41 22.96
CA PRO A 245 12.31 -6.60 22.22
C PRO A 245 13.60 -6.37 21.45
N SER A 246 14.56 -7.26 21.62
CA SER A 246 15.85 -7.22 20.92
C SER A 246 15.85 -8.15 19.69
N THR A 247 16.66 -7.82 18.69
CA THR A 247 16.78 -8.61 17.45
C THR A 247 17.73 -9.77 17.62
N THR A 248 17.31 -10.99 17.24
CA THR A 248 18.19 -12.17 17.19
C THR A 248 19.18 -12.09 16.03
N ALA A 249 20.22 -12.94 16.03
CA ALA A 249 21.12 -13.09 14.88
C ALA A 249 20.37 -13.50 13.61
N LEU A 250 19.37 -14.39 13.74
CA LEU A 250 18.49 -14.80 12.65
C LEU A 250 17.64 -13.62 12.16
N GLY A 251 17.09 -12.81 13.06
CA GLY A 251 16.33 -11.60 12.72
C GLY A 251 17.13 -10.63 11.86
N ARG A 252 18.38 -10.35 12.26
CA ARG A 252 19.29 -9.51 11.46
C ARG A 252 19.61 -10.11 10.09
N ALA A 253 19.76 -11.42 9.99
CA ALA A 253 19.98 -12.09 8.71
C ALA A 253 18.77 -12.03 7.79
N VAL A 254 17.55 -12.26 8.33
CA VAL A 254 16.28 -12.15 7.61
C VAL A 254 16.05 -10.71 7.10
N ALA A 255 16.34 -9.71 7.90
CA ALA A 255 16.19 -8.29 7.53
C ALA A 255 16.99 -7.89 6.28
N ARG A 256 18.10 -8.59 5.99
CA ARG A 256 18.93 -8.32 4.80
C ARG A 256 18.40 -8.92 3.51
N ILE A 257 17.42 -9.83 3.59
CA ILE A 257 16.85 -10.49 2.41
C ILE A 257 15.65 -9.68 1.92
N PRO A 258 15.61 -9.22 0.65
CA PRO A 258 14.50 -8.45 0.10
C PRO A 258 13.31 -9.35 -0.26
N ALA A 259 12.73 -10.00 0.74
CA ALA A 259 11.58 -10.88 0.63
C ALA A 259 10.69 -10.76 1.87
N GLU A 260 9.47 -11.24 1.80
CA GLU A 260 8.58 -11.35 2.95
C GLU A 260 9.27 -12.12 4.10
N VAL A 261 9.06 -11.68 5.34
CA VAL A 261 9.76 -12.16 6.53
C VAL A 261 9.68 -13.69 6.66
N ARG A 262 8.52 -14.28 6.40
CA ARG A 262 8.32 -15.74 6.45
C ARG A 262 9.09 -16.48 5.37
N GLN A 263 9.10 -15.92 4.15
CA GLN A 263 9.85 -16.47 3.01
C GLN A 263 11.35 -16.34 3.23
N ALA A 264 11.82 -15.18 3.66
CA ALA A 264 13.23 -14.95 3.97
C ALA A 264 13.74 -15.91 5.07
N ARG A 265 12.95 -16.11 6.13
CA ARG A 265 13.28 -17.11 7.16
C ARG A 265 13.34 -18.52 6.60
N ALA A 266 12.35 -18.94 5.79
CA ALA A 266 12.31 -20.27 5.18
C ALA A 266 13.53 -20.50 4.27
N LEU A 267 13.92 -19.51 3.46
CA LEU A 267 15.12 -19.57 2.61
C LEU A 267 16.40 -19.78 3.42
N LEU A 268 16.58 -19.06 4.53
CA LEU A 268 17.75 -19.22 5.40
C LEU A 268 17.77 -20.58 6.08
N THR A 269 16.61 -21.08 6.52
CA THR A 269 16.51 -22.40 7.18
C THR A 269 16.76 -23.52 6.17
N ALA A 270 16.18 -23.45 4.97
CA ALA A 270 16.41 -24.43 3.90
C ALA A 270 17.83 -24.38 3.36
N GLY A 271 18.42 -23.20 3.21
CA GLY A 271 19.80 -23.01 2.75
C GLY A 271 20.86 -23.58 3.72
N GLY A 272 20.56 -23.60 5.02
CA GLY A 272 21.38 -24.29 6.02
C GLY A 272 21.31 -25.83 5.94
N THR A 273 20.23 -26.37 5.38
CA THR A 273 20.00 -27.82 5.24
C THR A 273 20.44 -28.33 3.86
N VAL A 274 20.35 -27.49 2.83
CA VAL A 274 20.85 -27.79 1.48
C VAL A 274 22.10 -26.93 1.30
N GLY A 275 23.27 -27.51 1.46
CA GLY A 275 24.55 -26.80 1.29
C GLY A 275 24.53 -26.01 -0.01
N VAL A 276 24.52 -24.69 0.09
CA VAL A 276 24.61 -23.78 -1.07
C VAL A 276 26.00 -24.00 -1.66
N ARG A 277 26.09 -24.79 -2.72
CA ARG A 277 27.30 -24.83 -3.56
C ARG A 277 27.45 -23.43 -4.19
N ARG A 278 28.56 -22.78 -3.85
CA ARG A 278 29.04 -21.55 -4.49
C ARG A 278 29.26 -21.77 -5.97
#